data_555ab8a52120a137ccef017ebc4a2ac2
#
_entry.id   555ab8a52120a137ccef017ebc4a2ac2
#
_cell.length_a   1.000
_cell.length_b   1.000
_cell.length_c   1.000
_cell.angle_alpha   90.00
_cell.angle_beta   90.00
_cell.angle_gamma   90.00
#
_symmetry.space_group_name_H-M   'P 1'
#
loop_
_entity.id
_entity.type
_entity.pdbx_description
1 polymer ?
#
loop_
_entity_poly.entity_id
_entity_poly.type
_entity_poly.pdbx_seq_one_letter_code
_entity_poly.pdbx_strand_id
1 'polypeptide(L)'
;FMPYDENSDTTVDIRGKSSETDQSASMFLSSCGRYIWNDNPFTADFKNGEIILREEKESPFDIQEGYKTLKGAYMAAMKKHFPFTGALPHKLFFTSPQYNTWMELGTKQTTENILRYAQGILDNGLPTGILMIDGGWQEDYGVFEFHKGKIPDPGELVYTLHKMGFKVMLWVSPIVSGAGERFKELR
;
A
#
# COMPACT_ATOMS: atom_id res chain seq x y z
N PHE A 1 1.47 1.64 -13.10
CA PHE A 1 2.86 1.49 -13.57
C PHE A 1 2.86 1.50 -15.08
N MET A 2 3.34 2.59 -15.68
CA MET A 2 3.56 2.61 -17.13
C MET A 2 5.04 2.44 -17.38
N PRO A 3 5.46 1.53 -18.27
CA PRO A 3 6.83 1.51 -18.70
C PRO A 3 7.13 2.79 -19.50
N TYR A 4 8.25 3.41 -19.23
CA TYR A 4 8.76 4.54 -19.97
C TYR A 4 9.93 4.07 -20.83
N ASP A 5 10.03 4.56 -22.06
CA ASP A 5 11.05 4.19 -23.04
C ASP A 5 11.68 5.46 -23.66
N GLU A 6 12.55 5.27 -24.64
CA GLU A 6 13.24 6.34 -25.37
C GLU A 6 12.31 7.27 -26.16
N ASN A 7 11.06 6.85 -26.41
CA ASN A 7 10.06 7.66 -27.14
C ASN A 7 9.12 8.38 -26.18
N SER A 8 9.24 8.14 -24.87
CA SER A 8 8.37 8.78 -23.88
C SER A 8 8.66 10.29 -23.82
N ASP A 9 7.59 11.09 -23.78
CA ASP A 9 7.61 12.51 -23.50
C ASP A 9 6.61 12.79 -22.38
N THR A 10 7.06 12.62 -21.13
CA THR A 10 6.19 12.73 -19.97
C THR A 10 6.96 13.09 -18.71
N THR A 11 6.29 13.80 -17.81
CA THR A 11 6.80 14.11 -16.47
C THR A 11 6.11 13.21 -15.45
N VAL A 12 6.90 12.53 -14.64
CA VAL A 12 6.43 11.74 -13.50
C VAL A 12 6.74 12.47 -12.21
N ASP A 13 5.71 12.87 -11.49
CA ASP A 13 5.83 13.54 -10.20
C ASP A 13 5.54 12.56 -9.06
N ILE A 14 6.59 12.05 -8.39
CA ILE A 14 6.44 11.12 -7.26
C ILE A 14 6.34 11.81 -5.90
N ARG A 15 6.20 13.15 -5.89
CA ARG A 15 6.03 13.94 -4.66
C ARG A 15 4.61 13.89 -4.10
N GLY A 16 3.71 13.11 -4.71
CA GLY A 16 2.32 13.00 -4.30
C GLY A 16 1.44 14.19 -4.66
N LYS A 17 1.90 15.08 -5.54
CA LYS A 17 1.13 16.25 -6.01
C LYS A 17 0.21 15.92 -7.19
N SER A 18 0.38 14.77 -7.79
CA SER A 18 -0.47 14.30 -8.90
C SER A 18 -1.59 13.42 -8.34
N SER A 19 -2.82 13.67 -8.81
CA SER A 19 -4.01 12.89 -8.42
C SER A 19 -4.05 11.48 -9.04
N GLU A 20 -3.03 11.10 -9.81
CA GLU A 20 -3.05 9.89 -10.63
C GLU A 20 -2.41 8.66 -9.97
N THR A 21 -1.74 8.83 -8.83
CA THR A 21 -1.06 7.72 -8.16
C THR A 21 -1.35 7.71 -6.66
N ASP A 22 -2.05 6.69 -6.19
CA ASP A 22 -2.28 6.47 -4.76
C ASP A 22 -1.00 6.03 -4.04
N GLN A 23 -0.05 5.47 -4.77
CA GLN A 23 1.19 4.94 -4.22
C GLN A 23 2.35 5.21 -5.18
N SER A 24 3.40 5.80 -4.65
CA SER A 24 4.66 6.01 -5.37
C SER A 24 5.84 5.63 -4.50
N ALA A 25 6.92 5.22 -5.14
CA ALA A 25 8.21 5.02 -4.48
C ALA A 25 9.25 5.92 -5.15
N SER A 26 10.17 6.45 -4.37
CA SER A 26 11.26 7.30 -4.86
C SER A 26 12.33 6.47 -5.60
N MET A 27 11.87 5.59 -6.52
CA MET A 27 12.71 4.65 -7.23
C MET A 27 12.24 4.43 -8.66
N PHE A 28 13.20 4.44 -9.60
CA PHE A 28 13.01 3.92 -10.94
C PHE A 28 13.92 2.72 -11.19
N LEU A 29 13.41 1.78 -11.97
CA LEU A 29 14.11 0.56 -12.37
C LEU A 29 14.10 0.43 -13.89
N SER A 30 15.24 0.08 -14.47
CA SER A 30 15.38 -0.17 -15.90
C SER A 30 15.45 -1.66 -16.21
N SER A 31 14.84 -2.07 -17.33
CA SER A 31 14.96 -3.43 -17.88
C SER A 31 16.42 -3.82 -18.18
N CYS A 32 17.29 -2.83 -18.43
CA CYS A 32 18.73 -3.04 -18.67
C CYS A 32 19.56 -3.16 -17.38
N GLY A 33 18.94 -3.24 -16.21
CA GLY A 33 19.65 -3.47 -14.95
C GLY A 33 20.28 -2.21 -14.35
N ARG A 34 19.58 -1.08 -14.42
CA ARG A 34 19.93 0.16 -13.73
C ARG A 34 18.85 0.51 -12.71
N TYR A 35 19.18 1.23 -11.64
CA TYR A 35 18.20 1.86 -10.79
C TYR A 35 18.59 3.29 -10.43
N ILE A 36 17.57 4.06 -10.10
CA ILE A 36 17.66 5.41 -9.55
C ILE A 36 16.91 5.39 -8.23
N TRP A 37 17.52 5.87 -7.16
CA TRP A 37 16.92 6.05 -5.85
C TRP A 37 17.20 7.44 -5.31
N ASN A 38 16.24 8.00 -4.57
CA ASN A 38 16.44 9.17 -3.74
C ASN A 38 15.64 9.00 -2.45
N ASP A 39 16.19 9.44 -1.31
CA ASP A 39 15.51 9.39 -0.01
C ASP A 39 14.34 10.37 0.07
N ASN A 40 14.33 11.39 -0.79
CA ASN A 40 13.24 12.33 -0.93
C ASN A 40 12.46 12.11 -2.24
N PRO A 41 11.15 12.44 -2.25
CA PRO A 41 10.38 12.45 -3.48
C PRO A 41 10.91 13.47 -4.49
N PHE A 42 10.84 13.13 -5.78
CA PHE A 42 11.38 13.94 -6.87
C PHE A 42 10.47 13.91 -8.10
N THR A 43 10.80 14.69 -9.13
CA THR A 43 10.21 14.57 -10.47
C THR A 43 11.22 14.01 -11.45
N ALA A 44 10.73 13.23 -12.42
CA ALA A 44 11.52 12.73 -13.53
C ALA A 44 10.83 13.08 -14.85
N ASP A 45 11.54 13.82 -15.71
CA ASP A 45 11.11 14.06 -17.09
C ASP A 45 11.75 13.02 -17.99
N PHE A 46 10.94 12.25 -18.67
CA PHE A 46 11.35 11.35 -19.74
C PHE A 46 11.18 12.05 -21.07
N LYS A 47 12.26 12.38 -21.74
CA LYS A 47 12.21 13.14 -23.00
C LYS A 47 13.43 12.87 -23.87
N ASN A 48 13.19 12.60 -25.16
CA ASN A 48 14.24 12.38 -26.17
C ASN A 48 15.27 11.31 -25.76
N GLY A 49 14.84 10.25 -25.10
CA GLY A 49 15.73 9.18 -24.62
C GLY A 49 16.54 9.54 -23.37
N GLU A 50 16.30 10.69 -22.78
CA GLU A 50 16.96 11.17 -21.56
C GLU A 50 15.99 11.14 -20.38
N ILE A 51 16.54 11.05 -19.17
CA ILE A 51 15.80 11.19 -17.91
C ILE A 51 16.40 12.38 -17.16
N ILE A 52 15.59 13.42 -16.97
CA ILE A 52 16.00 14.63 -16.24
C ILE A 52 15.35 14.54 -14.84
N LEU A 53 16.17 14.44 -13.81
CA LEU A 53 15.72 14.35 -12.42
C LEU A 53 15.74 15.72 -11.76
N ARG A 54 14.68 16.06 -11.01
CA ARG A 54 14.59 17.30 -10.22
C ARG A 54 14.07 17.01 -8.84
N GLU A 55 14.70 17.59 -7.85
CA GLU A 55 14.35 17.51 -6.43
C GLU A 55 14.04 18.89 -5.85
N GLU A 56 13.22 18.95 -4.80
CA GLU A 56 12.95 20.21 -4.08
C GLU A 56 13.94 20.42 -2.91
N LYS A 57 14.51 19.33 -2.40
CA LYS A 57 15.50 19.36 -1.32
C LYS A 57 16.76 18.67 -1.81
N GLU A 58 17.88 19.34 -1.70
CA GLU A 58 19.18 18.81 -2.09
C GLU A 58 19.46 17.48 -1.38
N SER A 59 19.47 16.40 -2.16
CA SER A 59 19.70 15.04 -1.71
C SER A 59 20.33 14.24 -2.85
N PRO A 60 21.44 13.55 -2.65
CA PRO A 60 22.12 12.86 -3.74
C PRO A 60 21.26 11.74 -4.30
N PHE A 61 21.15 11.67 -5.62
CA PHE A 61 20.60 10.51 -6.30
C PHE A 61 21.57 9.34 -6.23
N ASP A 62 21.09 8.19 -5.80
CA ASP A 62 21.81 6.92 -5.92
C ASP A 62 21.47 6.28 -7.27
N ILE A 63 22.35 6.51 -8.26
CA ILE A 63 22.19 5.96 -9.60
C ILE A 63 23.20 4.82 -9.76
N GLN A 64 22.69 3.62 -10.00
CA GLN A 64 23.51 2.43 -10.11
C GLN A 64 23.18 1.67 -11.38
N GLU A 65 24.18 1.01 -11.96
CA GLU A 65 24.08 0.22 -13.18
C GLU A 65 24.89 -1.07 -13.12
N GLY A 66 24.83 -1.88 -14.18
CA GLY A 66 25.62 -3.10 -14.27
C GLY A 66 24.91 -4.37 -13.77
N TYR A 67 23.64 -4.31 -13.36
CA TYR A 67 22.89 -5.46 -12.86
C TYR A 67 22.21 -6.30 -13.95
N LYS A 68 22.41 -5.96 -15.23
CA LYS A 68 22.02 -6.70 -16.44
C LYS A 68 20.52 -6.86 -16.69
N THR A 69 19.69 -6.94 -15.66
CA THR A 69 18.25 -7.19 -15.78
C THR A 69 17.46 -6.36 -14.78
N LEU A 70 16.15 -6.15 -15.04
CA LEU A 70 15.21 -5.52 -14.10
C LEU A 70 15.28 -6.20 -12.71
N LYS A 71 15.25 -7.54 -12.67
CA LYS A 71 15.36 -8.29 -11.41
C LYS A 71 16.67 -8.00 -10.68
N GLY A 72 17.78 -7.94 -11.43
CA GLY A 72 19.10 -7.65 -10.86
C GLY A 72 19.14 -6.26 -10.22
N ALA A 73 18.64 -5.22 -10.92
CA ALA A 73 18.52 -3.87 -10.39
C ALA A 73 17.61 -3.80 -9.16
N TYR A 74 16.43 -4.43 -9.24
CA TYR A 74 15.49 -4.50 -8.11
C TYR A 74 16.14 -5.12 -6.87
N MET A 75 16.77 -6.29 -7.01
CA MET A 75 17.41 -6.98 -5.88
C MET A 75 18.56 -6.16 -5.28
N ALA A 76 19.32 -5.45 -6.09
CA ALA A 76 20.40 -4.59 -5.63
C ALA A 76 19.86 -3.39 -4.84
N ALA A 77 18.84 -2.70 -5.40
CA ALA A 77 18.17 -1.59 -4.73
C ALA A 77 17.54 -2.04 -3.40
N MET A 78 16.80 -3.16 -3.40
CA MET A 78 16.18 -3.69 -2.18
C MET A 78 17.23 -4.04 -1.11
N LYS A 79 18.34 -4.68 -1.49
CA LYS A 79 19.40 -5.03 -0.56
C LYS A 79 20.05 -3.80 0.09
N LYS A 80 20.17 -2.71 -0.67
CA LYS A 80 20.81 -1.46 -0.20
C LYS A 80 19.87 -0.60 0.63
N HIS A 81 18.65 -0.34 0.12
CA HIS A 81 17.73 0.64 0.71
C HIS A 81 16.68 0.01 1.65
N PHE A 82 16.39 -1.28 1.47
CA PHE A 82 15.43 -2.05 2.28
C PHE A 82 16.05 -3.37 2.75
N PRO A 83 17.14 -3.34 3.52
CA PRO A 83 17.81 -4.57 3.96
C PRO A 83 16.84 -5.44 4.78
N PHE A 84 16.88 -6.73 4.51
CA PHE A 84 16.07 -7.69 5.24
C PHE A 84 16.47 -7.73 6.72
N THR A 85 15.49 -7.50 7.59
CA THR A 85 15.69 -7.42 9.05
C THR A 85 15.73 -8.78 9.74
N GLY A 86 15.49 -9.88 9.03
CA GLY A 86 15.37 -11.22 9.58
C GLY A 86 13.94 -11.59 10.01
N ALA A 87 13.01 -10.63 10.05
CA ALA A 87 11.62 -10.88 10.39
C ALA A 87 10.79 -11.24 9.15
N LEU A 88 10.01 -12.29 9.26
CA LEU A 88 9.03 -12.68 8.23
C LEU A 88 7.62 -12.45 8.74
N PRO A 89 6.68 -12.08 7.86
CA PRO A 89 5.26 -12.07 8.18
C PRO A 89 4.79 -13.47 8.61
N HIS A 90 3.65 -13.52 9.29
CA HIS A 90 3.07 -14.80 9.68
C HIS A 90 2.86 -15.72 8.46
N LYS A 91 3.09 -17.03 8.65
CA LYS A 91 3.01 -18.03 7.56
C LYS A 91 1.71 -17.97 6.76
N LEU A 92 0.59 -17.64 7.37
CA LEU A 92 -0.72 -17.53 6.69
C LEU A 92 -0.72 -16.52 5.53
N PHE A 93 0.13 -15.48 5.56
CA PHE A 93 0.26 -14.54 4.43
C PHE A 93 0.76 -15.20 3.12
N PHE A 94 1.36 -16.38 3.23
CA PHE A 94 1.90 -17.12 2.09
C PHE A 94 1.12 -18.40 1.76
N THR A 95 0.32 -18.91 2.69
CA THR A 95 -0.30 -20.24 2.59
C THR A 95 -1.82 -20.22 2.56
N SER A 96 -2.44 -19.07 2.71
CA SER A 96 -3.89 -18.90 2.75
C SER A 96 -4.35 -17.72 1.94
N PRO A 97 -5.60 -17.70 1.44
CA PRO A 97 -6.15 -16.55 0.77
C PRO A 97 -6.17 -15.31 1.67
N GLN A 98 -6.04 -14.15 1.06
CA GLN A 98 -6.23 -12.86 1.69
C GLN A 98 -7.44 -12.20 1.03
N TYR A 99 -8.52 -12.07 1.79
CA TYR A 99 -9.74 -11.40 1.36
C TYR A 99 -9.72 -9.95 1.82
N ASN A 100 -10.22 -9.06 0.99
CA ASN A 100 -10.32 -7.63 1.31
C ASN A 100 -11.76 -7.19 1.08
N THR A 101 -12.34 -6.49 2.05
CA THR A 101 -13.73 -6.06 2.00
C THR A 101 -13.96 -4.82 1.12
N TRP A 102 -12.92 -4.14 0.64
CA TRP A 102 -13.04 -2.85 -0.05
C TRP A 102 -13.90 -2.90 -1.32
N MET A 103 -13.63 -3.84 -2.19
CA MET A 103 -14.30 -3.90 -3.49
C MET A 103 -15.81 -4.13 -3.39
N GLU A 104 -16.27 -4.81 -2.33
CA GLU A 104 -17.69 -5.08 -2.08
C GLU A 104 -18.33 -4.03 -1.18
N LEU A 105 -17.65 -3.63 -0.11
CA LEU A 105 -18.26 -2.81 0.93
C LEU A 105 -17.87 -1.32 0.85
N GLY A 106 -16.75 -0.98 0.25
CA GLY A 106 -16.21 0.38 0.27
C GLY A 106 -16.14 0.89 1.70
N THR A 107 -16.73 2.05 1.95
CA THR A 107 -16.79 2.66 3.30
C THR A 107 -17.92 2.12 4.19
N LYS A 108 -18.72 1.17 3.70
CA LYS A 108 -19.86 0.57 4.45
C LYS A 108 -19.42 -0.62 5.31
N GLN A 109 -18.35 -0.45 6.05
CA GLN A 109 -17.76 -1.46 6.95
C GLN A 109 -18.56 -1.58 8.24
N THR A 110 -19.76 -2.17 8.16
CA THR A 110 -20.59 -2.46 9.34
C THR A 110 -20.42 -3.90 9.78
N THR A 111 -20.66 -4.21 11.06
CA THR A 111 -20.64 -5.58 11.57
C THR A 111 -21.45 -6.53 10.69
N GLU A 112 -22.69 -6.16 10.35
CA GLU A 112 -23.58 -6.96 9.51
C GLU A 112 -22.99 -7.22 8.12
N ASN A 113 -22.50 -6.17 7.44
CA ASN A 113 -21.95 -6.28 6.11
C ASN A 113 -20.69 -7.16 6.07
N ILE A 114 -19.80 -6.98 7.06
CA ILE A 114 -18.57 -7.77 7.17
C ILE A 114 -18.88 -9.24 7.39
N LEU A 115 -19.81 -9.56 8.31
CA LEU A 115 -20.21 -10.94 8.57
C LEU A 115 -20.91 -11.57 7.36
N ARG A 116 -21.76 -10.82 6.65
CA ARG A 116 -22.40 -11.26 5.41
C ARG A 116 -21.37 -11.55 4.31
N TYR A 117 -20.35 -10.70 4.15
CA TYR A 117 -19.26 -10.93 3.22
C TYR A 117 -18.46 -12.19 3.56
N ALA A 118 -18.11 -12.38 4.84
CA ALA A 118 -17.41 -13.57 5.31
C ALA A 118 -18.26 -14.86 5.10
N GLN A 119 -19.56 -14.80 5.36
CA GLN A 119 -20.48 -15.93 5.11
C GLN A 119 -20.56 -16.24 3.61
N GLY A 120 -20.62 -15.22 2.75
CA GLY A 120 -20.62 -15.41 1.30
C GLY A 120 -19.38 -16.16 0.79
N ILE A 121 -18.21 -15.94 1.38
CA ILE A 121 -16.99 -16.71 1.06
C ILE A 121 -17.21 -18.20 1.36
N LEU A 122 -17.75 -18.52 2.54
CA LEU A 122 -18.01 -19.90 2.96
C LEU A 122 -19.10 -20.57 2.11
N ASP A 123 -20.19 -19.87 1.85
CA ASP A 123 -21.32 -20.39 1.08
C ASP A 123 -20.93 -20.75 -0.37
N ASN A 124 -19.92 -20.07 -0.91
CA ASN A 124 -19.36 -20.38 -2.22
C ASN A 124 -18.22 -21.41 -2.17
N GLY A 125 -17.99 -22.06 -1.04
CA GLY A 125 -16.98 -23.11 -0.91
C GLY A 125 -15.53 -22.63 -0.99
N LEU A 126 -15.28 -21.33 -0.80
CA LEU A 126 -13.93 -20.78 -0.80
C LEU A 126 -13.24 -21.05 0.53
N PRO A 127 -11.94 -21.32 0.55
CA PRO A 127 -11.22 -21.61 1.79
C PRO A 127 -11.12 -20.37 2.69
N THR A 128 -11.12 -20.58 3.99
CA THR A 128 -10.83 -19.52 4.96
C THR A 128 -9.37 -19.06 4.88
N GLY A 129 -9.12 -17.87 5.40
CA GLY A 129 -7.77 -17.29 5.40
C GLY A 129 -7.71 -16.02 6.23
N ILE A 130 -7.12 -14.99 5.70
CA ILE A 130 -7.07 -13.66 6.32
C ILE A 130 -8.17 -12.81 5.72
N LEU A 131 -9.03 -12.23 6.56
CA LEU A 131 -10.02 -11.23 6.16
C LEU A 131 -9.55 -9.86 6.60
N MET A 132 -9.21 -9.00 5.64
CA MET A 132 -8.89 -7.60 5.87
C MET A 132 -10.16 -6.76 5.84
N ILE A 133 -10.47 -6.13 6.95
CA ILE A 133 -11.50 -5.08 7.04
C ILE A 133 -10.84 -3.79 6.58
N ASP A 134 -11.31 -3.27 5.46
CA ASP A 134 -10.70 -2.11 4.79
C ASP A 134 -11.22 -0.79 5.34
N GLY A 135 -10.76 0.33 4.77
CA GLY A 135 -11.04 1.69 5.22
C GLY A 135 -12.51 1.95 5.52
N GLY A 136 -12.77 2.77 6.53
CA GLY A 136 -14.12 3.09 7.02
C GLY A 136 -14.57 2.24 8.21
N TRP A 137 -13.72 1.35 8.74
CA TRP A 137 -13.94 0.67 10.02
C TRP A 137 -13.68 1.59 11.22
N GLN A 138 -12.77 2.55 11.05
CA GLN A 138 -12.37 3.50 12.09
C GLN A 138 -13.30 4.72 12.15
N GLU A 139 -13.26 5.45 13.26
CA GLU A 139 -14.02 6.68 13.46
C GLU A 139 -13.64 7.75 12.43
N ASP A 140 -12.34 7.95 12.19
CA ASP A 140 -11.83 8.87 11.16
C ASP A 140 -10.41 8.46 10.74
N TYR A 141 -9.93 8.96 9.63
CA TYR A 141 -8.54 8.77 9.20
C TYR A 141 -7.57 9.43 10.19
N GLY A 142 -6.67 8.62 10.72
CA GLY A 142 -5.75 8.98 11.79
C GLY A 142 -6.25 8.67 13.20
N VAL A 143 -7.51 8.20 13.35
CA VAL A 143 -8.09 7.74 14.61
C VAL A 143 -8.31 6.23 14.51
N PHE A 144 -7.45 5.45 15.16
CA PHE A 144 -7.48 3.98 15.07
C PHE A 144 -8.37 3.37 16.16
N GLU A 145 -9.59 3.89 16.27
CA GLU A 145 -10.66 3.36 17.09
C GLU A 145 -11.80 2.88 16.18
N PHE A 146 -12.46 1.79 16.57
CA PHE A 146 -13.61 1.31 15.81
C PHE A 146 -14.76 2.30 15.84
N HIS A 147 -15.35 2.53 14.69
CA HIS A 147 -16.52 3.40 14.56
C HIS A 147 -17.71 2.81 15.29
N LYS A 148 -18.11 3.42 16.43
CA LYS A 148 -19.13 2.91 17.34
C LYS A 148 -20.50 2.68 16.69
N GLY A 149 -20.85 3.51 15.70
CA GLY A 149 -22.11 3.38 14.97
C GLY A 149 -22.10 2.26 13.91
N LYS A 150 -20.94 1.81 13.47
CA LYS A 150 -20.77 0.76 12.45
C LYS A 150 -20.41 -0.59 13.07
N ILE A 151 -19.52 -0.56 14.06
CA ILE A 151 -18.97 -1.73 14.73
C ILE A 151 -19.08 -1.51 16.25
N PRO A 152 -20.29 -1.61 16.81
CA PRO A 152 -20.53 -1.30 18.23
C PRO A 152 -19.81 -2.26 19.18
N ASP A 153 -19.60 -3.52 18.78
CA ASP A 153 -18.84 -4.51 19.53
C ASP A 153 -17.78 -5.16 18.63
N PRO A 154 -16.58 -4.56 18.54
CA PRO A 154 -15.50 -5.12 17.75
C PRO A 154 -14.97 -6.45 18.29
N GLY A 155 -15.08 -6.68 19.60
CA GLY A 155 -14.67 -7.94 20.21
C GLY A 155 -15.53 -9.10 19.72
N GLU A 156 -16.86 -8.94 19.71
CA GLU A 156 -17.81 -9.95 19.21
C GLU A 156 -17.65 -10.17 17.70
N LEU A 157 -17.43 -9.10 16.91
CA LEU A 157 -17.16 -9.22 15.48
C LEU A 157 -15.93 -10.10 15.22
N VAL A 158 -14.80 -9.78 15.87
CA VAL A 158 -13.53 -10.52 15.68
C VAL A 158 -13.69 -11.96 16.18
N TYR A 159 -14.35 -12.17 17.30
CA TYR A 159 -14.62 -13.51 17.82
C TYR A 159 -15.44 -14.34 16.82
N THR A 160 -16.51 -13.77 16.28
CA THR A 160 -17.37 -14.46 15.29
C THR A 160 -16.59 -14.81 14.03
N LEU A 161 -15.79 -13.87 13.48
CA LEU A 161 -14.95 -14.15 12.32
C LEU A 161 -13.91 -15.25 12.60
N HIS A 162 -13.34 -15.28 13.81
CA HIS A 162 -12.45 -16.37 14.23
C HIS A 162 -13.17 -17.71 14.30
N LYS A 163 -14.42 -17.75 14.78
CA LYS A 163 -15.27 -18.96 14.79
C LYS A 163 -15.57 -19.43 13.36
N MET A 164 -15.74 -18.53 12.41
CA MET A 164 -15.90 -18.85 11.00
C MET A 164 -14.60 -19.35 10.34
N GLY A 165 -13.46 -19.29 11.04
CA GLY A 165 -12.15 -19.77 10.58
C GLY A 165 -11.26 -18.70 9.97
N PHE A 166 -11.66 -17.43 9.94
CA PHE A 166 -10.84 -16.34 9.44
C PHE A 166 -9.89 -15.79 10.51
N LYS A 167 -8.74 -15.31 10.08
CA LYS A 167 -7.93 -14.36 10.84
C LYS A 167 -8.25 -12.94 10.36
N VAL A 168 -8.32 -12.00 11.31
CA VAL A 168 -8.73 -10.63 11.01
C VAL A 168 -7.49 -9.73 10.87
N MET A 169 -7.50 -8.91 9.85
CA MET A 169 -6.54 -7.83 9.62
C MET A 169 -7.32 -6.52 9.44
N LEU A 170 -6.80 -5.43 9.95
CA LEU A 170 -7.36 -4.10 9.74
C LEU A 170 -6.47 -3.33 8.76
N TRP A 171 -7.10 -2.73 7.76
CA TRP A 171 -6.42 -1.79 6.89
C TRP A 171 -6.11 -0.50 7.66
N VAL A 172 -4.91 0.01 7.48
CA VAL A 172 -4.47 1.28 8.07
C VAL A 172 -3.78 2.15 7.03
N SER A 173 -3.91 3.46 7.17
CA SER A 173 -3.25 4.45 6.33
C SER A 173 -2.54 5.47 7.21
N PRO A 174 -1.38 6.00 6.79
CA PRO A 174 -0.73 7.11 7.46
C PRO A 174 -1.42 8.46 7.19
N ILE A 175 -2.52 8.47 6.44
CA ILE A 175 -3.28 9.67 6.12
C ILE A 175 -4.11 10.10 7.34
N VAL A 176 -4.15 11.41 7.59
CA VAL A 176 -4.98 12.02 8.64
C VAL A 176 -6.00 12.94 7.98
N SER A 177 -7.26 12.82 8.40
CA SER A 177 -8.34 13.70 7.92
C SER A 177 -8.06 15.15 8.26
N GLY A 178 -8.05 16.04 7.25
CA GLY A 178 -7.81 17.47 7.44
C GLY A 178 -8.89 18.17 8.26
N ALA A 179 -10.08 17.58 8.39
CA ALA A 179 -11.18 18.06 9.24
C ALA A 179 -11.17 17.43 10.65
N GLY A 180 -10.33 16.41 10.87
CA GLY A 180 -10.28 15.66 12.12
C GLY A 180 -9.50 16.35 13.24
N GLU A 181 -9.77 15.94 14.49
CA GLU A 181 -9.06 16.47 15.67
C GLU A 181 -7.56 16.16 15.62
N ARG A 182 -7.17 14.98 15.12
CA ARG A 182 -5.76 14.59 14.97
C ARG A 182 -4.96 15.52 14.07
N PHE A 183 -5.58 16.09 13.05
CA PHE A 183 -4.90 17.06 12.19
C PHE A 183 -4.50 18.34 12.96
N LYS A 184 -5.33 18.77 13.93
CA LYS A 184 -5.03 19.93 14.78
C LYS A 184 -3.84 19.68 15.70
N GLU A 185 -3.67 18.43 16.17
CA GLU A 185 -2.54 18.05 17.04
C GLU A 185 -1.21 17.97 16.27
N LEU A 186 -1.27 17.69 14.95
CA LEU A 186 -0.10 17.54 14.07
C LEU A 186 0.36 18.84 13.41
N ARG A 187 -0.42 19.91 13.53
CA ARG A 187 -0.17 21.22 12.93
C ARG A 187 0.51 22.20 13.90
#